data_7c54b437657325929cbec5877b8ad311
#
_entry.id   7c54b437657325929cbec5877b8ad311
#
_cell.length_a   1.000
_cell.length_b   1.000
_cell.length_c   1.000
_cell.angle_alpha   90.00
_cell.angle_beta   90.00
_cell.angle_gamma   90.00
#
_symmetry.space_group_name_H-M   'P 1'
#
loop_
_entity.id
_entity.type
_entity.pdbx_description
1 polymer ?
#
loop_
_entity_poly.entity_id
_entity_poly.type
_entity_poly.pdbx_seq_one_letter_code
_entity_poly.pdbx_strand_id
1 'polypeptide(L)'
;MKYIEEVRDLFSVPEEYYLAHCISADFGMGKGIVVEFNKRFDMKNKLVSRYGDFLRYWDNQDQELKGDCLLVDKVFNLITKRKYWQKPTYETLTNALYNMKVLAIHNDVKKIAMPVIGCGLDKLQWSKVSEIIKEVFEDADIEILVCKQ
;
A
#
# COMPACT_ATOMS: atom_id res chain seq x y z
N MET A 1 -1.75 -18.86 -1.43
CA MET A 1 -1.72 -17.70 -0.49
C MET A 1 -2.13 -18.14 0.90
N LYS A 2 -1.50 -17.59 1.92
CA LYS A 2 -1.95 -17.70 3.30
C LYS A 2 -2.43 -16.32 3.76
N TYR A 3 -3.66 -16.24 4.27
CA TYR A 3 -4.28 -14.98 4.68
C TYR A 3 -4.67 -15.05 6.16
N ILE A 4 -4.18 -14.09 6.94
CA ILE A 4 -4.40 -14.05 8.40
C ILE A 4 -4.83 -12.63 8.78
N GLU A 5 -5.84 -12.52 9.66
CA GLU A 5 -6.19 -11.26 10.32
C GLU A 5 -5.93 -11.42 11.81
N GLU A 6 -5.21 -10.48 12.39
CA GLU A 6 -4.88 -10.47 13.82
C GLU A 6 -5.08 -9.08 14.40
N VAL A 7 -5.45 -9.02 15.68
CA VAL A 7 -5.42 -7.78 16.47
C VAL A 7 -4.02 -7.62 17.02
N ARG A 8 -3.22 -6.76 16.38
CA ARG A 8 -1.85 -6.46 16.81
C ARG A 8 -1.34 -5.17 16.19
N ASP A 9 -0.31 -4.59 16.78
CA ASP A 9 0.40 -3.44 16.21
C ASP A 9 1.14 -3.88 14.94
N LEU A 10 0.89 -3.19 13.84
CA LEU A 10 1.55 -3.46 12.56
C LEU A 10 3.08 -3.42 12.69
N PHE A 11 3.61 -2.51 13.50
CA PHE A 11 5.06 -2.34 13.64
C PHE A 11 5.70 -3.32 14.62
N SER A 12 4.92 -4.25 15.18
CA SER A 12 5.40 -5.32 16.05
C SER A 12 5.65 -6.64 15.32
N VAL A 13 5.39 -6.70 14.01
CA VAL A 13 5.58 -7.95 13.24
C VAL A 13 7.06 -8.30 13.12
N PRO A 14 7.41 -9.61 12.96
CA PRO A 14 8.79 -10.01 12.76
C PRO A 14 9.45 -9.36 11.55
N GLU A 15 10.78 -9.21 11.59
CA GLU A 15 11.56 -8.56 10.52
C GLU A 15 11.41 -9.18 9.14
N GLU A 16 11.05 -10.45 9.06
CA GLU A 16 10.84 -11.14 7.79
C GLU A 16 9.67 -10.59 6.97
N TYR A 17 8.75 -9.85 7.64
CA TYR A 17 7.63 -9.22 6.96
C TYR A 17 8.04 -7.92 6.30
N TYR A 18 7.64 -7.77 5.04
CA TYR A 18 7.56 -6.46 4.41
C TYR A 18 6.25 -5.81 4.86
N LEU A 19 6.22 -4.49 4.90
CA LEU A 19 5.02 -3.75 5.28
C LEU A 19 4.36 -3.13 4.05
N ALA A 20 3.05 -2.90 4.13
CA ALA A 20 2.31 -2.24 3.07
C ALA A 20 1.33 -1.23 3.68
N HIS A 21 1.15 -0.11 3.00
CA HIS A 21 0.15 0.89 3.33
C HIS A 21 -0.27 1.66 2.07
N CYS A 22 -1.36 2.41 2.17
CA CYS A 22 -1.86 3.22 1.06
C CYS A 22 -1.38 4.67 1.18
N ILE A 23 -0.98 5.25 0.05
CA ILE A 23 -0.55 6.64 -0.05
C ILE A 23 -1.24 7.32 -1.24
N SER A 24 -1.12 8.65 -1.31
CA SER A 24 -1.47 9.42 -2.49
C SER A 24 -0.24 9.67 -3.36
N ALA A 25 -0.47 9.93 -4.66
CA ALA A 25 0.63 10.17 -5.61
C ALA A 25 1.41 11.46 -5.31
N ASP A 26 0.82 12.40 -4.57
CA ASP A 26 1.49 13.62 -4.14
C ASP A 26 2.40 13.43 -2.91
N PHE A 27 2.46 12.18 -2.39
CA PHE A 27 3.24 11.81 -1.20
C PHE A 27 2.86 12.59 0.06
N GLY A 28 1.61 13.08 0.15
CA GLY A 28 1.10 13.72 1.36
C GLY A 28 0.97 12.69 2.49
N MET A 29 1.54 12.98 3.66
CA MET A 29 1.58 12.04 4.79
C MET A 29 1.20 12.74 6.11
N GLY A 30 0.16 13.55 6.06
CA GLY A 30 -0.26 14.37 7.20
C GLY A 30 -1.26 13.75 8.15
N LYS A 31 -1.94 12.66 7.76
CA LYS A 31 -3.01 12.04 8.57
C LYS A 31 -3.03 10.53 8.40
N GLY A 32 -3.47 9.84 9.44
CA GLY A 32 -3.63 8.39 9.43
C GLY A 32 -2.31 7.66 9.64
N ILE A 33 -2.28 6.38 9.30
CA ILE A 33 -1.12 5.51 9.55
C ILE A 33 0.13 5.92 8.76
N VAL A 34 -0.03 6.65 7.66
CA VAL A 34 1.12 7.17 6.88
C VAL A 34 2.03 8.06 7.72
N VAL A 35 1.50 8.72 8.76
CA VAL A 35 2.29 9.53 9.68
C VAL A 35 3.34 8.66 10.37
N GLU A 36 2.94 7.48 10.85
CA GLU A 36 3.87 6.54 11.50
C GLU A 36 4.90 5.98 10.52
N PHE A 37 4.48 5.65 9.30
CA PHE A 37 5.41 5.21 8.26
C PHE A 37 6.44 6.28 7.94
N ASN A 38 6.01 7.53 7.85
CA ASN A 38 6.92 8.64 7.60
C ASN A 38 7.91 8.83 8.75
N LYS A 39 7.40 8.78 9.97
CA LYS A 39 8.20 8.98 11.19
C LYS A 39 9.24 7.88 11.39
N ARG A 40 8.85 6.62 11.19
CA ARG A 40 9.71 5.45 11.43
C ARG A 40 10.73 5.19 10.33
N PHE A 41 10.35 5.47 9.08
CA PHE A 41 11.14 5.06 7.92
C PHE A 41 11.62 6.23 7.06
N ASP A 42 11.35 7.47 7.47
CA ASP A 42 11.65 8.66 6.65
C ASP A 42 11.07 8.53 5.23
N MET A 43 9.84 8.02 5.17
CA MET A 43 9.26 7.51 3.92
C MET A 43 9.05 8.60 2.88
N LYS A 44 8.54 9.76 3.28
CA LYS A 44 8.27 10.85 2.35
C LYS A 44 9.56 11.33 1.67
N ASN A 45 10.63 11.53 2.45
CA ASN A 45 11.92 11.98 1.91
C ASN A 45 12.49 10.94 0.95
N LYS A 46 12.39 9.66 1.27
CA LYS A 46 12.86 8.58 0.39
C LYS A 46 12.05 8.51 -0.90
N LEU A 47 10.73 8.64 -0.81
CA LEU A 47 9.86 8.66 -1.99
C LEU A 47 10.17 9.85 -2.88
N VAL A 48 10.28 11.04 -2.31
CA VAL A 48 10.60 12.26 -3.07
C VAL A 48 11.97 12.13 -3.74
N SER A 49 12.96 11.62 -3.00
CA SER A 49 14.32 11.46 -3.53
C SER A 49 14.38 10.45 -4.67
N ARG A 50 13.67 9.31 -4.55
CA ARG A 50 13.74 8.22 -5.53
C ARG A 50 12.72 8.37 -6.66
N TYR A 51 11.55 8.95 -6.39
CA TYR A 51 10.40 8.98 -7.27
C TYR A 51 9.78 10.38 -7.43
N GLY A 52 10.52 11.46 -7.13
CA GLY A 52 10.01 12.82 -7.26
C GLY A 52 9.51 13.15 -8.66
N ASP A 53 10.14 12.58 -9.70
CA ASP A 53 9.72 12.76 -11.08
C ASP A 53 8.42 12.04 -11.42
N PHE A 54 8.02 11.07 -10.61
CA PHE A 54 6.74 10.36 -10.77
C PHE A 54 5.55 11.33 -10.66
N LEU A 55 5.62 12.28 -9.73
CA LEU A 55 4.59 13.32 -9.59
C LEU A 55 4.46 14.18 -10.85
N ARG A 56 5.59 14.58 -11.45
CA ARG A 56 5.58 15.36 -12.69
C ARG A 56 4.94 14.56 -13.83
N TYR A 57 5.26 13.29 -13.91
CA TYR A 57 4.70 12.40 -14.92
C TYR A 57 3.17 12.36 -14.80
N TRP A 58 2.65 12.20 -13.59
CA TRP A 58 1.20 12.13 -13.35
C TRP A 58 0.51 13.48 -13.49
N ASP A 59 1.14 14.58 -13.08
CA ASP A 59 0.57 15.91 -13.19
C ASP A 59 0.48 16.40 -14.65
N ASN A 60 1.36 15.91 -15.51
CA ASN A 60 1.41 16.30 -16.91
C ASN A 60 0.55 15.42 -17.82
N GLN A 61 -0.14 14.42 -17.28
CA GLN A 61 -0.99 13.53 -18.05
C GLN A 61 -2.46 13.74 -17.71
N ASP A 62 -3.27 14.00 -18.73
CA ASP A 62 -4.73 14.04 -18.66
C ASP A 62 -5.33 12.63 -18.43
N GLN A 63 -4.64 11.80 -17.68
CA GLN A 63 -5.07 10.43 -17.43
C GLN A 63 -5.47 10.24 -15.98
N GLU A 64 -6.53 9.48 -15.77
CA GLU A 64 -6.89 9.04 -14.43
C GLU A 64 -5.78 8.16 -13.84
N LEU A 65 -5.57 8.31 -12.52
CA LEU A 65 -4.71 7.40 -11.79
C LEU A 65 -5.33 6.00 -11.80
N LYS A 66 -4.57 5.01 -12.27
CA LYS A 66 -5.05 3.62 -12.33
C LYS A 66 -4.82 2.85 -11.04
N GLY A 67 -3.86 3.26 -10.26
CA GLY A 67 -3.34 2.56 -9.08
C GLY A 67 -1.96 1.99 -9.37
N ASP A 68 -1.05 2.14 -8.42
CA ASP A 68 0.34 1.71 -8.60
C ASP A 68 0.94 1.32 -7.25
N CYS A 69 2.18 0.84 -7.25
CA CYS A 69 2.89 0.47 -6.02
C CYS A 69 4.38 0.80 -6.17
N LEU A 70 4.94 1.45 -5.17
CA LEU A 70 6.36 1.75 -5.10
C LEU A 70 6.97 1.03 -3.89
N LEU A 71 7.95 0.17 -4.15
CA LEU A 71 8.70 -0.51 -3.10
C LEU A 71 9.90 0.34 -2.69
N VAL A 72 9.92 0.75 -1.42
CA VAL A 72 11.03 1.50 -0.84
C VAL A 72 11.51 0.75 0.38
N ASP A 73 12.74 0.26 0.34
CA ASP A 73 13.31 -0.62 1.35
C ASP A 73 12.38 -1.82 1.57
N LYS A 74 11.79 -1.99 2.74
CA LYS A 74 10.87 -3.08 3.03
C LYS A 74 9.41 -2.60 3.10
N VAL A 75 9.08 -1.49 2.46
CA VAL A 75 7.73 -0.92 2.50
C VAL A 75 7.15 -0.80 1.10
N PHE A 76 6.02 -1.47 0.89
CA PHE A 76 5.21 -1.29 -0.30
C PHE A 76 4.28 -0.10 -0.10
N ASN A 77 4.43 0.91 -0.93
CA ASN A 77 3.60 2.12 -0.93
C ASN A 77 2.57 1.98 -2.04
N LEU A 78 1.34 1.66 -1.67
CA LEU A 78 0.23 1.48 -2.61
C LEU A 78 -0.33 2.86 -2.96
N ILE A 79 -0.22 3.26 -4.22
CA ILE A 79 -0.73 4.56 -4.68
C ILE A 79 -2.15 4.35 -5.19
N THR A 80 -3.13 4.78 -4.39
CA THR A 80 -4.54 4.52 -4.63
C THR A 80 -5.34 5.75 -5.01
N LYS A 81 -4.74 6.95 -4.90
CA LYS A 81 -5.37 8.23 -5.22
C LYS A 81 -4.30 9.23 -5.63
N ARG A 82 -4.68 10.25 -6.41
CA ARG A 82 -3.73 11.23 -6.92
C ARG A 82 -3.30 12.23 -5.84
N LYS A 83 -4.27 12.83 -5.17
CA LYS A 83 -4.03 13.86 -4.14
C LYS A 83 -4.48 13.36 -2.76
N TYR A 84 -3.82 13.84 -1.70
CA TYR A 84 -4.08 13.37 -0.33
C TYR A 84 -5.52 13.57 0.13
N TRP A 85 -6.23 14.58 -0.40
CA TRP A 85 -7.60 14.90 -0.05
C TRP A 85 -8.65 14.14 -0.87
N GLN A 86 -8.24 13.42 -1.90
CA GLN A 86 -9.14 12.58 -2.71
C GLN A 86 -9.39 11.23 -2.05
N LYS A 87 -10.33 10.48 -2.62
CA LYS A 87 -10.66 9.14 -2.15
C LYS A 87 -10.25 8.10 -3.18
N PRO A 88 -9.75 6.93 -2.74
CA PRO A 88 -9.48 5.83 -3.66
C PRO A 88 -10.79 5.22 -4.15
N THR A 89 -10.68 4.41 -5.20
CA THR A 89 -11.75 3.53 -5.66
C THR A 89 -11.32 2.07 -5.45
N TYR A 90 -12.27 1.15 -5.53
CA TYR A 90 -11.92 -0.28 -5.51
C TYR A 90 -11.03 -0.66 -6.68
N GLU A 91 -11.23 -0.02 -7.83
CA GLU A 91 -10.39 -0.24 -9.02
C GLU A 91 -8.96 0.20 -8.80
N THR A 92 -8.72 1.41 -8.27
CA THR A 92 -7.36 1.88 -8.02
C THR A 92 -6.66 1.03 -6.96
N LEU A 93 -7.39 0.61 -5.93
CA LEU A 93 -6.85 -0.29 -4.91
C LEU A 93 -6.49 -1.65 -5.50
N THR A 94 -7.36 -2.22 -6.32
CA THR A 94 -7.12 -3.51 -6.96
C THR A 94 -5.87 -3.46 -7.83
N ASN A 95 -5.72 -2.42 -8.65
CA ASN A 95 -4.54 -2.25 -9.51
C ASN A 95 -3.27 -2.07 -8.70
N ALA A 96 -3.33 -1.29 -7.61
CA ALA A 96 -2.18 -1.12 -6.72
C ALA A 96 -1.76 -2.45 -6.08
N LEU A 97 -2.72 -3.27 -5.66
CA LEU A 97 -2.46 -4.59 -5.10
C LEU A 97 -1.86 -5.55 -6.13
N TYR A 98 -2.30 -5.53 -7.39
CA TYR A 98 -1.69 -6.31 -8.45
C TYR A 98 -0.23 -5.89 -8.67
N ASN A 99 0.04 -4.60 -8.68
CA ASN A 99 1.40 -4.09 -8.82
C ASN A 99 2.26 -4.52 -7.63
N MET A 100 1.71 -4.50 -6.41
CA MET A 100 2.40 -5.00 -5.21
C MET A 100 2.74 -6.49 -5.36
N LYS A 101 1.80 -7.30 -5.83
CA LYS A 101 2.02 -8.72 -6.07
C LYS A 101 3.17 -8.95 -7.05
N VAL A 102 3.19 -8.23 -8.17
CA VAL A 102 4.26 -8.32 -9.17
C VAL A 102 5.61 -7.97 -8.55
N LEU A 103 5.67 -6.87 -7.81
CA LEU A 103 6.91 -6.45 -7.12
C LEU A 103 7.35 -7.48 -6.08
N ALA A 104 6.42 -8.04 -5.32
CA ALA A 104 6.72 -9.04 -4.31
C ALA A 104 7.30 -10.31 -4.93
N ILE A 105 6.71 -10.81 -6.00
CA ILE A 105 7.21 -11.99 -6.72
C ILE A 105 8.60 -11.71 -7.30
N HIS A 106 8.78 -10.54 -7.93
CA HIS A 106 10.04 -10.15 -8.55
C HIS A 106 11.17 -10.02 -7.52
N ASN A 107 10.87 -9.60 -6.31
CA ASN A 107 11.84 -9.42 -5.22
C ASN A 107 11.88 -10.59 -4.24
N ASP A 108 11.23 -11.69 -4.56
CA ASP A 108 11.17 -12.90 -3.72
C ASP A 108 10.62 -12.63 -2.31
N VAL A 109 9.66 -11.74 -2.19
CA VAL A 109 9.00 -11.42 -0.92
C VAL A 109 7.93 -12.47 -0.64
N LYS A 110 7.99 -13.08 0.54
CA LYS A 110 7.09 -14.17 0.94
C LYS A 110 6.06 -13.77 2.00
N LYS A 111 6.31 -12.67 2.71
CA LYS A 111 5.44 -12.23 3.82
C LYS A 111 5.23 -10.73 3.76
N ILE A 112 3.97 -10.31 3.78
CA ILE A 112 3.57 -8.90 3.76
C ILE A 112 2.58 -8.68 4.89
N ALA A 113 2.84 -7.67 5.74
CA ALA A 113 1.91 -7.22 6.78
C ALA A 113 1.35 -5.85 6.41
N MET A 114 0.07 -5.66 6.66
CA MET A 114 -0.61 -4.41 6.33
C MET A 114 -1.70 -4.10 7.36
N PRO A 115 -2.09 -2.83 7.50
CA PRO A 115 -3.26 -2.48 8.29
C PRO A 115 -4.53 -2.82 7.51
N VAL A 116 -5.68 -2.44 8.04
CA VAL A 116 -6.97 -2.50 7.33
C VAL A 116 -6.96 -1.38 6.28
N ILE A 117 -6.32 -1.66 5.15
CA ILE A 117 -6.06 -0.67 4.11
C ILE A 117 -7.36 -0.16 3.48
N GLY A 118 -7.36 1.13 3.11
CA GLY A 118 -8.46 1.76 2.38
C GLY A 118 -9.71 2.02 3.22
N CYS A 119 -9.74 1.64 4.49
CA CYS A 119 -10.98 1.63 5.28
C CYS A 119 -11.03 2.68 6.40
N GLY A 120 -9.93 3.35 6.71
CA GLY A 120 -9.91 4.44 7.69
C GLY A 120 -10.44 5.73 7.09
N LEU A 121 -9.56 6.68 6.86
CA LEU A 121 -9.91 7.97 6.25
C LEU A 121 -10.45 7.82 4.82
N ASP A 122 -10.04 6.77 4.11
CA ASP A 122 -10.44 6.51 2.73
C ASP A 122 -11.82 5.87 2.59
N LYS A 123 -12.38 5.33 3.66
CA LYS A 123 -13.78 4.89 3.80
C LYS A 123 -14.25 3.76 2.89
N LEU A 124 -13.36 2.96 2.32
CA LEU A 124 -13.77 1.73 1.65
C LEU A 124 -14.25 0.70 2.67
N GLN A 125 -15.08 -0.24 2.23
CA GLN A 125 -15.60 -1.29 3.10
C GLN A 125 -14.64 -2.46 3.18
N TRP A 126 -14.25 -2.83 4.40
CA TRP A 126 -13.27 -3.89 4.63
C TRP A 126 -13.71 -5.25 4.05
N SER A 127 -14.99 -5.57 4.14
CA SER A 127 -15.52 -6.81 3.54
C SER A 127 -15.20 -6.94 2.06
N LYS A 128 -15.25 -5.83 1.32
CA LYS A 128 -14.91 -5.79 -0.10
C LYS A 128 -13.40 -5.77 -0.33
N VAL A 129 -12.68 -4.99 0.47
CA VAL A 129 -11.22 -4.88 0.36
C VAL A 129 -10.55 -6.23 0.66
N SER A 130 -10.98 -6.92 1.72
CA SER A 130 -10.41 -8.23 2.07
C SER A 130 -10.64 -9.26 0.97
N GLU A 131 -11.80 -9.26 0.32
CA GLU A 131 -12.08 -10.13 -0.82
C GLU A 131 -11.16 -9.82 -2.01
N ILE A 132 -10.92 -8.54 -2.30
CA ILE A 132 -10.00 -8.14 -3.36
C ILE A 132 -8.58 -8.64 -3.07
N ILE A 133 -8.11 -8.48 -1.84
CA ILE A 133 -6.78 -8.98 -1.44
C ILE A 133 -6.67 -10.48 -1.68
N LYS A 134 -7.67 -11.25 -1.25
CA LYS A 134 -7.69 -12.70 -1.44
C LYS A 134 -7.70 -13.09 -2.91
N GLU A 135 -8.47 -12.41 -3.73
CA GLU A 135 -8.52 -12.68 -5.17
C GLU A 135 -7.19 -12.36 -5.87
N VAL A 136 -6.61 -11.20 -5.56
CA VAL A 136 -5.36 -10.77 -6.19
C VAL A 136 -4.22 -11.74 -5.88
N PHE A 137 -4.11 -12.20 -4.63
CA PHE A 137 -3.00 -13.05 -4.18
C PHE A 137 -3.30 -14.54 -4.20
N GLU A 138 -4.47 -14.96 -4.70
CA GLU A 138 -4.93 -16.34 -4.65
C GLU A 138 -3.89 -17.36 -5.14
N ASP A 139 -3.22 -17.06 -6.25
CA ASP A 139 -2.25 -17.93 -6.90
C ASP A 139 -0.79 -17.68 -6.49
N ALA A 140 -0.55 -16.78 -5.54
CA ALA A 140 0.79 -16.40 -5.13
C ALA A 140 1.21 -17.14 -3.86
N ASP A 141 2.48 -17.57 -3.80
CA ASP A 141 3.08 -18.16 -2.60
C ASP A 141 3.54 -17.03 -1.66
N ILE A 142 2.57 -16.29 -1.11
CA ILE A 142 2.80 -15.14 -0.23
C ILE A 142 1.84 -15.24 0.95
N GLU A 143 2.36 -14.97 2.16
CA GLU A 143 1.54 -14.82 3.35
C GLU A 143 1.16 -13.36 3.53
N ILE A 144 -0.14 -13.09 3.66
CA ILE A 144 -0.68 -11.75 3.94
C ILE A 144 -1.17 -11.73 5.38
N LEU A 145 -0.61 -10.85 6.19
CA LEU A 145 -1.01 -10.62 7.57
C LEU A 145 -1.65 -9.24 7.69
N VAL A 146 -2.94 -9.21 8.01
CA VAL A 146 -3.66 -7.95 8.25
C VAL A 146 -3.66 -7.68 9.76
N CYS A 147 -3.09 -6.55 10.14
CA CYS A 147 -2.97 -6.15 11.54
C CYS A 147 -4.10 -5.16 11.87
N LYS A 148 -5.05 -5.62 12.67
CA LYS A 148 -6.18 -4.80 13.14
C LYS A 148 -5.83 -4.17 14.49
N GLN A 149 -6.38 -3.01 14.72
CA GLN A 149 -6.26 -2.35 16.03
C GLN A 149 -7.51 -2.52 16.88
#